data_23477c3d75df7e253dcff747b6194184
#
_entry.id   23477c3d75df7e253dcff747b6194184
#
_cell.length_a   1.000
_cell.length_b   1.000
_cell.length_c   1.000
_cell.angle_alpha   90.00
_cell.angle_beta   90.00
_cell.angle_gamma   90.00
#
_symmetry.space_group_name_H-M   'P 1'
#
loop_
_entity.id
_entity.type
_entity.pdbx_description
1 polymer ?
#
loop_
_entity_poly.entity_id
_entity_poly.type
_entity_poly.pdbx_seq_one_letter_code
_entity_poly.pdbx_strand_id
1 'polypeptide(L)'
;MNHLRVTGGRVLRPDGHVERADVAVDRDEGTIRAVGSPSEVDEAVGGTTAETLDADGGLVIPGLVNAHTHVAMTLLRGYADDKPLGPWLREDIWPAEGELTPDDIEAGAELGALEMIRSGTTAFADMYFAMDRVAEAVDRAGLRARLGHGVVTVGKDDADARADVEESLAVARDLDGAADGRIRTAFMPHSLTTVGEEFLREGVAEAREAGVPIHLHANETTDEVDPIVDERGERPIAYAAEVDALGPDDFFAHGVHVDDSEIDRLAEAGTAVVHCPASNMKLASGMAPVQRLRETGVTVALGTDGAASNNDLDVFDEMRDAAMLGKLAADDASAVPAAAVVEMATRGGADALDLPGGRIEEGAAADLAVVDLDAPHLTPVHDPVSHLAYAARGSDVRHTVCDGRVLMRDREVLTLDAEAVQERAATAASDLVDRVESA
;
A
#
# COMPACT_ATOMS: atom_id res chain seq x y z
N MET A 1 -7.27 -26.65 -13.30
CA MET A 1 -7.90 -25.86 -14.39
C MET A 1 -7.01 -24.64 -14.60
N ASN A 2 -6.45 -24.50 -15.79
CA ASN A 2 -5.42 -23.47 -16.04
C ASN A 2 -6.02 -22.10 -16.39
N HIS A 3 -7.35 -21.97 -16.43
CA HIS A 3 -8.01 -20.70 -16.74
C HIS A 3 -9.09 -20.35 -15.72
N LEU A 4 -9.25 -19.05 -15.47
CA LEU A 4 -10.33 -18.45 -14.70
C LEU A 4 -11.13 -17.52 -15.63
N ARG A 5 -12.45 -17.48 -15.47
CA ARG A 5 -13.32 -16.50 -16.11
C ARG A 5 -14.03 -15.68 -15.04
N VAL A 6 -14.01 -14.38 -15.17
CA VAL A 6 -14.87 -13.48 -14.42
C VAL A 6 -15.98 -13.04 -15.36
N THR A 7 -17.23 -13.37 -15.05
CA THR A 7 -18.35 -13.22 -15.97
C THR A 7 -19.50 -12.41 -15.38
N GLY A 8 -20.36 -11.87 -16.25
CA GLY A 8 -21.60 -11.25 -15.82
C GLY A 8 -21.49 -9.86 -15.21
N GLY A 9 -20.28 -9.24 -15.22
CA GLY A 9 -20.00 -7.95 -14.61
C GLY A 9 -19.94 -6.78 -15.59
N ARG A 10 -19.51 -5.66 -15.03
CA ARG A 10 -18.98 -4.50 -15.74
C ARG A 10 -17.50 -4.41 -15.43
N VAL A 11 -16.70 -3.99 -16.36
CA VAL A 11 -15.23 -3.89 -16.20
C VAL A 11 -14.80 -2.44 -16.28
N LEU A 12 -14.00 -1.99 -15.32
CA LEU A 12 -13.30 -0.70 -15.36
C LEU A 12 -12.07 -0.83 -16.27
N ARG A 13 -12.08 -0.11 -17.40
CA ARG A 13 -10.97 -0.10 -18.37
C ARG A 13 -9.88 0.91 -17.97
N PRO A 14 -8.66 0.77 -18.51
CA PRO A 14 -7.54 1.67 -18.17
C PRO A 14 -7.78 3.16 -18.48
N ASP A 15 -8.66 3.46 -19.43
CA ASP A 15 -9.08 4.82 -19.78
C ASP A 15 -10.18 5.41 -18.87
N GLY A 16 -10.59 4.67 -17.83
CA GLY A 16 -11.68 5.03 -16.92
C GLY A 16 -13.08 4.71 -17.43
N HIS A 17 -13.22 4.15 -18.65
CA HIS A 17 -14.51 3.70 -19.16
C HIS A 17 -14.98 2.43 -18.45
N VAL A 18 -16.30 2.34 -18.21
CA VAL A 18 -16.92 1.15 -17.63
C VAL A 18 -17.86 0.52 -18.66
N GLU A 19 -17.61 -0.73 -19.01
CA GLU A 19 -18.39 -1.48 -19.99
C GLU A 19 -18.80 -2.86 -19.48
N ARG A 20 -19.83 -3.46 -20.10
CA ARG A 20 -20.15 -4.86 -19.87
C ARG A 20 -19.17 -5.73 -20.62
N ALA A 21 -18.39 -6.49 -19.88
CA ALA A 21 -17.42 -7.43 -20.44
C ALA A 21 -17.16 -8.57 -19.45
N ASP A 22 -16.66 -9.69 -19.96
CA ASP A 22 -16.09 -10.77 -19.20
C ASP A 22 -14.55 -10.68 -19.26
N VAL A 23 -13.86 -11.33 -18.32
CA VAL A 23 -12.40 -11.39 -18.26
C VAL A 23 -11.96 -12.85 -18.28
N ALA A 24 -11.03 -13.18 -19.18
CA ALA A 24 -10.31 -14.48 -19.18
C ALA A 24 -8.95 -14.29 -18.53
N VAL A 25 -8.58 -15.19 -17.64
CA VAL A 25 -7.30 -15.20 -16.94
C VAL A 25 -6.57 -16.52 -17.23
N ASP A 26 -5.29 -16.41 -17.54
CA ASP A 26 -4.34 -17.53 -17.55
C ASP A 26 -3.74 -17.64 -16.15
N ARG A 27 -4.02 -18.74 -15.46
CA ARG A 27 -3.58 -18.96 -14.07
C ARG A 27 -2.17 -19.46 -13.94
N ASP A 28 -1.62 -20.04 -15.03
CA ASP A 28 -0.25 -20.52 -15.03
C ASP A 28 0.74 -19.36 -15.24
N GLU A 29 0.30 -18.34 -16.00
CA GLU A 29 1.07 -17.14 -16.27
C GLU A 29 0.71 -15.95 -15.32
N GLY A 30 -0.39 -16.08 -14.56
CA GLY A 30 -0.88 -15.01 -13.70
C GLY A 30 -1.34 -13.75 -14.47
N THR A 31 -1.78 -13.89 -15.74
CA THR A 31 -2.07 -12.77 -16.64
C THR A 31 -3.50 -12.77 -17.16
N ILE A 32 -3.98 -11.58 -17.53
CA ILE A 32 -5.24 -11.39 -18.24
C ILE A 32 -5.05 -11.78 -19.71
N ARG A 33 -5.82 -12.75 -20.18
CA ARG A 33 -5.73 -13.28 -21.53
C ARG A 33 -6.65 -12.60 -22.51
N ALA A 34 -7.82 -12.15 -22.07
CA ALA A 34 -8.77 -11.40 -22.86
C ALA A 34 -9.74 -10.62 -21.96
N VAL A 35 -10.23 -9.50 -22.47
CA VAL A 35 -11.34 -8.72 -21.90
C VAL A 35 -12.29 -8.38 -23.02
N GLY A 36 -13.55 -8.83 -22.94
CA GLY A 36 -14.51 -8.60 -24.01
C GLY A 36 -15.84 -9.31 -23.82
N SER A 37 -16.52 -9.56 -24.94
CA SER A 37 -17.76 -10.31 -24.94
C SER A 37 -17.57 -11.77 -24.46
N PRO A 38 -18.63 -12.44 -23.98
CA PRO A 38 -18.55 -13.86 -23.58
C PRO A 38 -17.96 -14.77 -24.66
N SER A 39 -18.24 -14.48 -25.96
CA SER A 39 -17.72 -15.25 -27.08
C SER A 39 -16.21 -15.06 -27.28
N GLU A 40 -15.71 -13.84 -27.13
CA GLU A 40 -14.26 -13.54 -27.21
C GLU A 40 -13.51 -14.21 -26.07
N VAL A 41 -14.05 -14.17 -24.86
CA VAL A 41 -13.48 -14.83 -23.67
C VAL A 41 -13.52 -16.35 -23.82
N ASP A 42 -14.61 -16.94 -24.34
CA ASP A 42 -14.70 -18.37 -24.65
C ASP A 42 -13.67 -18.82 -25.69
N GLU A 43 -13.43 -18.03 -26.73
CA GLU A 43 -12.41 -18.29 -27.72
C GLU A 43 -11.00 -18.22 -27.11
N ALA A 44 -10.72 -17.22 -26.28
CA ALA A 44 -9.44 -17.04 -25.60
C ALA A 44 -9.05 -18.22 -24.68
N VAL A 45 -10.02 -18.84 -24.00
CA VAL A 45 -9.78 -20.03 -23.16
C VAL A 45 -9.77 -21.33 -23.96
N GLY A 46 -10.04 -21.28 -25.28
CA GLY A 46 -9.87 -22.42 -26.21
C GLY A 46 -10.75 -23.63 -25.90
N GLY A 47 -11.95 -23.46 -25.32
CA GLY A 47 -12.86 -24.54 -24.97
C GLY A 47 -12.37 -25.45 -23.84
N THR A 48 -11.29 -25.08 -23.14
CA THR A 48 -10.83 -25.78 -21.94
C THR A 48 -11.77 -25.53 -20.77
N THR A 49 -11.80 -26.45 -19.82
CA THR A 49 -12.60 -26.26 -18.59
C THR A 49 -11.96 -25.14 -17.77
N ALA A 50 -12.64 -24.00 -17.69
CA ALA A 50 -12.25 -22.86 -16.86
C ALA A 50 -13.07 -22.86 -15.56
N GLU A 51 -12.46 -22.40 -14.49
CA GLU A 51 -13.17 -21.99 -13.28
C GLU A 51 -13.91 -20.68 -13.56
N THR A 52 -15.07 -20.46 -12.97
CA THR A 52 -15.86 -19.24 -13.18
C THR A 52 -16.11 -18.53 -11.85
N LEU A 53 -15.85 -17.22 -11.83
CA LEU A 53 -16.34 -16.27 -10.84
C LEU A 53 -17.48 -15.46 -11.45
N ASP A 54 -18.64 -15.47 -10.82
CA ASP A 54 -19.78 -14.68 -11.25
C ASP A 54 -19.77 -13.32 -10.56
N ALA A 55 -19.55 -12.28 -11.33
CA ALA A 55 -19.58 -10.90 -10.83
C ALA A 55 -21.00 -10.40 -10.54
N ASP A 56 -22.05 -11.15 -10.98
CA ASP A 56 -23.45 -10.90 -10.65
C ASP A 56 -23.90 -9.43 -10.87
N GLY A 57 -23.45 -8.82 -11.98
CA GLY A 57 -23.73 -7.42 -12.29
C GLY A 57 -22.83 -6.40 -11.59
N GLY A 58 -21.94 -6.84 -10.72
CA GLY A 58 -20.96 -6.03 -10.02
C GLY A 58 -19.91 -5.39 -10.93
N LEU A 59 -19.02 -4.64 -10.34
CA LEU A 59 -17.93 -3.94 -11.01
C LEU A 59 -16.61 -4.68 -10.80
N VAL A 60 -16.00 -5.13 -11.89
CA VAL A 60 -14.64 -5.69 -11.90
C VAL A 60 -13.66 -4.54 -12.03
N ILE A 61 -12.80 -4.39 -11.04
CA ILE A 61 -11.75 -3.36 -10.98
C ILE A 61 -10.37 -4.01 -10.91
N PRO A 62 -9.29 -3.30 -11.26
CA PRO A 62 -7.96 -3.75 -10.88
C PRO A 62 -7.91 -3.98 -9.36
N GLY A 63 -7.12 -4.94 -8.91
CA GLY A 63 -6.83 -5.07 -7.50
C GLY A 63 -6.28 -3.76 -6.93
N LEU A 64 -6.72 -3.40 -5.74
CA LEU A 64 -6.26 -2.18 -5.07
C LEU A 64 -4.81 -2.37 -4.59
N VAL A 65 -4.08 -1.27 -4.55
CA VAL A 65 -2.69 -1.22 -4.09
C VAL A 65 -2.61 -0.30 -2.87
N ASN A 66 -2.14 -0.83 -1.76
CA ASN A 66 -1.84 -0.08 -0.54
C ASN A 66 -0.34 0.23 -0.53
N ALA A 67 0.04 1.42 -0.99
CA ALA A 67 1.43 1.71 -1.32
C ALA A 67 2.31 2.09 -0.11
N HIS A 68 1.78 2.11 1.10
CA HIS A 68 2.53 2.30 2.34
C HIS A 68 1.75 1.75 3.53
N THR A 69 2.37 0.81 4.25
CA THR A 69 1.86 0.23 5.49
C THR A 69 2.96 -0.03 6.51
N HIS A 70 2.50 -0.32 7.75
CA HIS A 70 3.19 -1.02 8.82
C HIS A 70 2.26 -2.17 9.23
N VAL A 71 2.26 -3.24 8.41
CA VAL A 71 1.17 -4.23 8.40
C VAL A 71 0.96 -4.93 9.74
N ALA A 72 2.04 -5.20 10.49
CA ALA A 72 1.94 -5.83 11.80
C ALA A 72 1.37 -4.92 12.90
N MET A 73 1.29 -3.60 12.67
CA MET A 73 0.60 -2.65 13.57
C MET A 73 -0.91 -2.92 13.68
N THR A 74 -1.47 -3.88 12.96
CA THR A 74 -2.82 -4.39 13.23
C THR A 74 -3.00 -4.84 14.69
N LEU A 75 -1.94 -5.31 15.35
CA LEU A 75 -1.94 -5.65 16.78
C LEU A 75 -2.06 -4.42 17.69
N LEU A 76 -1.72 -3.23 17.21
CA LEU A 76 -1.76 -1.96 17.94
C LEU A 76 -2.96 -1.08 17.55
N ARG A 77 -3.91 -1.62 16.81
CA ARG A 77 -5.14 -0.91 16.39
C ARG A 77 -5.91 -0.40 17.59
N GLY A 78 -6.05 0.95 17.70
CA GLY A 78 -6.72 1.60 18.82
C GLY A 78 -5.98 1.50 20.16
N TYR A 79 -4.70 1.13 20.16
CA TYR A 79 -3.86 1.07 21.35
C TYR A 79 -3.56 2.47 21.91
N ALA A 80 -3.31 3.44 21.03
CA ALA A 80 -3.05 4.82 21.41
C ALA A 80 -3.66 5.78 20.37
N ASP A 81 -4.52 6.68 20.83
CA ASP A 81 -5.23 7.65 19.99
C ASP A 81 -5.07 9.09 20.53
N ASP A 82 -5.53 10.08 19.74
CA ASP A 82 -5.71 11.48 20.12
C ASP A 82 -4.42 12.19 20.57
N LYS A 83 -3.28 11.84 19.97
CA LYS A 83 -1.97 12.47 20.18
C LYS A 83 -1.34 12.88 18.85
N PRO A 84 -0.53 13.98 18.83
CA PRO A 84 0.29 14.29 17.66
C PRO A 84 1.43 13.26 17.49
N LEU A 85 1.94 13.11 16.25
CA LEU A 85 2.90 12.08 15.84
C LEU A 85 4.07 11.87 16.82
N GLY A 86 4.79 12.92 17.17
CA GLY A 86 6.00 12.79 17.99
C GLY A 86 5.75 12.23 19.40
N PRO A 87 4.80 12.74 20.21
CA PRO A 87 4.38 12.12 21.46
C PRO A 87 3.80 10.72 21.28
N TRP A 88 2.97 10.49 20.26
CA TRP A 88 2.37 9.20 19.96
C TRP A 88 3.44 8.11 19.72
N LEU A 89 4.45 8.41 18.90
CA LEU A 89 5.58 7.49 18.67
C LEU A 89 6.37 7.21 19.96
N ARG A 90 6.83 8.26 20.65
CA ARG A 90 7.77 8.11 21.76
C ARG A 90 7.16 7.56 23.04
N GLU A 91 5.89 7.88 23.31
CA GLU A 91 5.24 7.53 24.56
C GLU A 91 4.47 6.22 24.50
N ASP A 92 3.97 5.84 23.30
CA ASP A 92 3.09 4.69 23.15
C ASP A 92 3.62 3.65 22.17
N ILE A 93 3.96 4.04 20.92
CA ILE A 93 4.23 3.07 19.87
C ILE A 93 5.61 2.43 19.99
N TRP A 94 6.68 3.22 20.05
CA TRP A 94 8.03 2.66 20.16
C TRP A 94 8.24 1.78 21.42
N PRO A 95 7.69 2.14 22.61
CA PRO A 95 7.69 1.23 23.73
C PRO A 95 6.98 -0.10 23.46
N ALA A 96 5.83 -0.08 22.76
CA ALA A 96 5.11 -1.29 22.41
C ALA A 96 5.84 -2.10 21.33
N GLU A 97 6.39 -1.46 20.31
CA GLU A 97 7.19 -2.11 19.27
C GLU A 97 8.46 -2.76 19.80
N GLY A 98 9.07 -2.18 20.85
CA GLY A 98 10.22 -2.75 21.52
C GLY A 98 9.96 -4.11 22.19
N GLU A 99 8.70 -4.44 22.48
CA GLU A 99 8.26 -5.70 23.07
C GLU A 99 7.70 -6.71 22.05
N LEU A 100 7.67 -6.35 20.75
CA LEU A 100 7.22 -7.26 19.68
C LEU A 100 8.21 -8.41 19.49
N THR A 101 7.67 -9.60 19.39
CA THR A 101 8.41 -10.79 18.94
C THR A 101 8.18 -11.04 17.45
N PRO A 102 9.06 -11.81 16.78
CA PRO A 102 8.82 -12.22 15.38
C PRO A 102 7.49 -12.95 15.17
N ASP A 103 7.02 -13.72 16.15
CA ASP A 103 5.74 -14.43 16.08
C ASP A 103 4.54 -13.47 16.21
N ASP A 104 4.66 -12.37 16.96
CA ASP A 104 3.67 -11.30 17.00
C ASP A 104 3.59 -10.59 15.64
N ILE A 105 4.73 -10.29 15.04
CA ILE A 105 4.80 -9.64 13.73
C ILE A 105 4.14 -10.51 12.65
N GLU A 106 4.40 -11.83 12.67
CA GLU A 106 3.73 -12.78 11.77
C GLU A 106 2.20 -12.76 11.98
N ALA A 107 1.74 -12.80 13.22
CA ALA A 107 0.31 -12.79 13.53
C ALA A 107 -0.38 -11.48 13.09
N GLY A 108 0.28 -10.34 13.31
CA GLY A 108 -0.19 -9.04 12.86
C GLY A 108 -0.22 -8.92 11.34
N ALA A 109 0.83 -9.39 10.66
CA ALA A 109 0.92 -9.39 9.21
C ALA A 109 -0.16 -10.28 8.56
N GLU A 110 -0.45 -11.46 9.11
CA GLU A 110 -1.55 -12.30 8.62
C GLU A 110 -2.92 -11.65 8.81
N LEU A 111 -3.14 -10.96 9.94
CA LEU A 111 -4.38 -10.21 10.15
C LEU A 111 -4.53 -9.08 9.14
N GLY A 112 -3.46 -8.31 8.88
CA GLY A 112 -3.46 -7.27 7.87
C GLY A 112 -3.68 -7.81 6.45
N ALA A 113 -3.03 -8.93 6.10
CA ALA A 113 -3.24 -9.59 4.82
C ALA A 113 -4.69 -10.08 4.65
N LEU A 114 -5.29 -10.63 5.70
CA LEU A 114 -6.71 -11.03 5.72
C LEU A 114 -7.63 -9.84 5.48
N GLU A 115 -7.40 -8.71 6.13
CA GLU A 115 -8.17 -7.47 5.97
C GLU A 115 -8.03 -6.91 4.55
N MET A 116 -6.81 -6.83 4.02
CA MET A 116 -6.52 -6.39 2.66
C MET A 116 -7.18 -7.27 1.60
N ILE A 117 -7.13 -8.60 1.72
CA ILE A 117 -7.85 -9.51 0.81
C ILE A 117 -9.35 -9.23 0.84
N ARG A 118 -9.92 -8.99 2.02
CA ARG A 118 -11.36 -8.75 2.20
C ARG A 118 -11.79 -7.39 1.69
N SER A 119 -10.89 -6.42 1.59
CA SER A 119 -11.15 -5.10 0.99
C SER A 119 -10.69 -4.99 -0.46
N GLY A 120 -10.20 -6.08 -1.10
CA GLY A 120 -9.86 -6.08 -2.53
C GLY A 120 -8.47 -5.57 -2.85
N THR A 121 -7.63 -5.37 -1.84
CA THR A 121 -6.20 -5.05 -2.01
C THR A 121 -5.46 -6.32 -2.43
N THR A 122 -4.65 -6.23 -3.47
CA THR A 122 -3.86 -7.34 -4.04
C THR A 122 -2.36 -7.13 -3.90
N ALA A 123 -1.94 -5.90 -3.68
CA ALA A 123 -0.53 -5.55 -3.50
C ALA A 123 -0.37 -4.47 -2.41
N PHE A 124 0.75 -4.52 -1.68
CA PHE A 124 1.06 -3.50 -0.69
C PHE A 124 2.56 -3.27 -0.53
N ALA A 125 2.96 -2.12 0.03
CA ALA A 125 4.31 -1.90 0.52
C ALA A 125 4.31 -1.91 2.04
N ASP A 126 5.33 -2.53 2.64
CA ASP A 126 5.46 -2.61 4.09
C ASP A 126 6.86 -2.24 4.55
N MET A 127 6.94 -1.31 5.48
CA MET A 127 8.14 -0.91 6.20
C MET A 127 7.98 -1.36 7.65
N TYR A 128 8.63 -2.45 8.03
CA TYR A 128 8.54 -2.91 9.43
C TYR A 128 9.77 -3.71 9.86
N PHE A 129 9.61 -4.62 10.82
CA PHE A 129 10.67 -5.47 11.37
C PHE A 129 10.40 -6.95 11.05
N ALA A 130 11.38 -7.83 11.26
CA ALA A 130 11.27 -9.28 11.02
C ALA A 130 10.61 -9.59 9.66
N MET A 131 11.14 -9.02 8.59
CA MET A 131 10.56 -9.07 7.24
C MET A 131 10.47 -10.49 6.67
N ASP A 132 11.25 -11.43 7.15
CA ASP A 132 11.12 -12.85 6.85
C ASP A 132 9.73 -13.40 7.27
N ARG A 133 9.22 -12.98 8.43
CA ARG A 133 7.89 -13.36 8.93
C ARG A 133 6.77 -12.70 8.13
N VAL A 134 6.95 -11.43 7.77
CA VAL A 134 6.00 -10.73 6.88
C VAL A 134 5.97 -11.41 5.51
N ALA A 135 7.14 -11.77 4.95
CA ALA A 135 7.23 -12.47 3.67
C ALA A 135 6.52 -13.84 3.69
N GLU A 136 6.64 -14.60 4.78
CA GLU A 136 5.89 -15.84 4.97
C GLU A 136 4.38 -15.62 5.02
N ALA A 137 3.91 -14.57 5.69
CA ALA A 137 2.49 -14.20 5.72
C ALA A 137 1.98 -13.81 4.33
N VAL A 138 2.75 -13.02 3.57
CA VAL A 138 2.45 -12.63 2.18
C VAL A 138 2.32 -13.86 1.28
N ASP A 139 3.25 -14.81 1.36
CA ASP A 139 3.24 -16.01 0.53
C ASP A 139 2.02 -16.89 0.82
N ARG A 140 1.69 -17.11 2.10
CA ARG A 140 0.48 -17.85 2.50
C ARG A 140 -0.79 -17.15 2.02
N ALA A 141 -0.88 -15.84 2.20
CA ALA A 141 -2.01 -15.03 1.78
C ALA A 141 -2.21 -15.02 0.26
N GLY A 142 -1.12 -15.08 -0.49
CA GLY A 142 -1.10 -15.02 -1.95
C GLY A 142 -1.12 -13.61 -2.51
N LEU A 143 -0.79 -12.60 -1.71
CA LEU A 143 -0.68 -11.19 -2.11
C LEU A 143 0.66 -10.90 -2.80
N ARG A 144 0.76 -9.73 -3.44
CA ARG A 144 2.03 -9.14 -3.83
C ARG A 144 2.47 -8.15 -2.76
N ALA A 145 3.78 -8.01 -2.57
CA ALA A 145 4.30 -7.01 -1.64
C ALA A 145 5.63 -6.41 -2.11
N ARG A 146 5.89 -5.16 -1.69
CA ARG A 146 7.23 -4.57 -1.65
C ARG A 146 7.62 -4.38 -0.19
N LEU A 147 8.61 -5.14 0.25
CA LEU A 147 8.99 -5.27 1.65
C LEU A 147 10.35 -4.61 1.91
N GLY A 148 10.48 -4.00 3.08
CA GLY A 148 11.77 -3.51 3.56
C GLY A 148 11.81 -3.39 5.08
N HIS A 149 13.00 -3.67 5.64
CA HIS A 149 13.24 -3.45 7.05
C HIS A 149 13.40 -1.95 7.32
N GLY A 150 12.65 -1.44 8.29
CA GLY A 150 12.66 -0.03 8.68
C GLY A 150 13.90 0.33 9.50
N VAL A 151 14.81 1.12 8.92
CA VAL A 151 16.05 1.54 9.59
C VAL A 151 15.82 2.75 10.47
N VAL A 152 16.16 2.64 11.76
CA VAL A 152 16.18 3.76 12.73
C VAL A 152 17.51 3.75 13.46
N THR A 153 18.32 4.78 13.29
CA THR A 153 19.65 4.84 13.94
C THR A 153 19.74 5.81 15.11
N VAL A 154 18.80 6.75 15.21
CA VAL A 154 18.75 7.70 16.33
C VAL A 154 18.50 6.96 17.66
N GLY A 155 19.39 7.21 18.64
CA GLY A 155 19.31 6.55 19.95
C GLY A 155 20.08 5.23 20.04
N LYS A 156 20.62 4.71 18.93
CA LYS A 156 21.50 3.53 18.88
C LYS A 156 22.97 3.95 18.93
N ASP A 157 23.84 3.04 19.37
CA ASP A 157 25.28 3.24 19.16
C ASP A 157 25.67 2.91 17.70
N ASP A 158 26.91 3.25 17.30
CA ASP A 158 27.37 3.10 15.91
C ASP A 158 27.34 1.65 15.42
N ALA A 159 27.51 0.66 16.32
CA ALA A 159 27.50 -0.75 15.94
C ALA A 159 26.07 -1.23 15.68
N ASP A 160 25.14 -0.87 16.55
CA ASP A 160 23.72 -1.21 16.42
C ASP A 160 23.09 -0.46 15.24
N ALA A 161 23.46 0.81 15.02
CA ALA A 161 23.01 1.60 13.89
C ALA A 161 23.46 0.99 12.54
N ARG A 162 24.71 0.54 12.46
CA ARG A 162 25.26 -0.12 11.27
C ARG A 162 24.61 -1.48 11.02
N ALA A 163 24.37 -2.26 12.08
CA ALA A 163 23.68 -3.54 11.99
C ALA A 163 22.27 -3.39 11.44
N ASP A 164 21.57 -2.32 11.80
CA ASP A 164 20.22 -2.02 11.31
C ASP A 164 20.20 -1.73 9.80
N VAL A 165 21.19 -0.95 9.30
CA VAL A 165 21.38 -0.71 7.86
C VAL A 165 21.71 -2.00 7.13
N GLU A 166 22.65 -2.80 7.68
CA GLU A 166 23.04 -4.09 7.10
C GLU A 166 21.85 -5.07 7.04
N GLU A 167 20.96 -5.08 8.04
CA GLU A 167 19.74 -5.89 8.05
C GLU A 167 18.80 -5.46 6.93
N SER A 168 18.54 -4.17 6.75
CA SER A 168 17.68 -3.67 5.68
C SER A 168 18.22 -4.04 4.29
N LEU A 169 19.52 -3.90 4.08
CA LEU A 169 20.15 -4.30 2.83
C LEU A 169 20.17 -5.83 2.63
N ALA A 170 20.27 -6.61 3.72
CA ALA A 170 20.15 -8.06 3.65
C ALA A 170 18.74 -8.48 3.25
N VAL A 171 17.70 -7.92 3.89
CA VAL A 171 16.31 -8.13 3.52
C VAL A 171 16.08 -7.79 2.04
N ALA A 172 16.62 -6.66 1.58
CA ALA A 172 16.49 -6.24 0.19
C ALA A 172 17.09 -7.25 -0.81
N ARG A 173 18.19 -7.92 -0.44
CA ARG A 173 18.83 -8.95 -1.30
C ARG A 173 18.17 -10.31 -1.19
N ASP A 174 17.81 -10.73 0.04
CA ASP A 174 17.45 -12.12 0.32
C ASP A 174 15.98 -12.42 0.01
N LEU A 175 15.09 -11.41 0.09
CA LEU A 175 13.66 -11.57 -0.14
C LEU A 175 13.21 -11.12 -1.54
N ASP A 176 14.04 -10.44 -2.35
CA ASP A 176 13.64 -10.05 -3.70
C ASP A 176 13.39 -11.27 -4.57
N GLY A 177 12.20 -11.31 -5.20
CA GLY A 177 11.75 -12.44 -5.99
C GLY A 177 11.16 -13.60 -5.20
N ALA A 178 11.07 -13.53 -3.88
CA ALA A 178 10.40 -14.53 -3.06
C ALA A 178 8.91 -14.70 -3.40
N ALA A 179 8.27 -15.74 -2.87
CA ALA A 179 6.85 -16.06 -3.11
C ALA A 179 6.51 -16.15 -4.62
N ASP A 180 7.33 -16.89 -5.38
CA ASP A 180 7.19 -17.04 -6.84
C ASP A 180 7.22 -15.70 -7.61
N GLY A 181 8.02 -14.72 -7.13
CA GLY A 181 8.19 -13.40 -7.74
C GLY A 181 7.15 -12.37 -7.32
N ARG A 182 6.26 -12.71 -6.39
CA ARG A 182 5.24 -11.78 -5.86
C ARG A 182 5.81 -10.78 -4.83
N ILE A 183 6.96 -11.07 -4.24
CA ILE A 183 7.67 -10.18 -3.32
C ILE A 183 8.79 -9.46 -4.06
N ARG A 184 8.80 -8.15 -3.96
CA ARG A 184 9.90 -7.26 -4.32
C ARG A 184 10.33 -6.52 -3.06
N THR A 185 11.50 -5.90 -3.10
CA THR A 185 12.06 -5.27 -1.91
C THR A 185 12.47 -3.82 -2.16
N ALA A 186 12.68 -3.08 -1.07
CA ALA A 186 13.24 -1.74 -1.07
C ALA A 186 14.17 -1.56 0.16
N PHE A 187 15.13 -0.65 0.06
CA PHE A 187 15.85 -0.12 1.22
C PHE A 187 14.96 0.94 1.88
N MET A 188 14.68 0.77 3.18
CA MET A 188 13.66 1.58 3.85
C MET A 188 14.22 2.30 5.09
N PRO A 189 15.03 3.37 4.93
CA PRO A 189 15.33 4.27 6.04
C PRO A 189 14.04 4.95 6.50
N HIS A 190 13.75 4.89 7.82
CA HIS A 190 12.48 5.36 8.35
C HIS A 190 12.17 6.80 7.94
N SER A 191 13.09 7.75 8.19
CA SER A 191 12.98 9.14 7.72
C SER A 191 14.35 9.82 7.68
N LEU A 192 14.39 11.03 7.09
CA LEU A 192 15.60 11.85 7.03
C LEU A 192 16.08 12.37 8.40
N THR A 193 15.24 12.29 9.43
CA THR A 193 15.53 12.75 10.81
C THR A 193 15.82 11.61 11.78
N THR A 194 15.36 10.41 11.48
CA THR A 194 15.54 9.24 12.37
C THR A 194 16.71 8.35 11.95
N VAL A 195 17.33 8.64 10.80
CA VAL A 195 18.55 7.98 10.32
C VAL A 195 19.68 8.99 10.24
N GLY A 196 20.79 8.76 10.95
CA GLY A 196 21.96 9.62 10.91
C GLY A 196 22.57 9.70 9.51
N GLU A 197 23.07 10.89 9.11
CA GLU A 197 23.51 11.15 7.72
C GLU A 197 24.57 10.16 7.22
N GLU A 198 25.54 9.76 8.06
CA GLU A 198 26.57 8.79 7.68
C GLU A 198 25.93 7.46 7.25
N PHE A 199 25.03 6.92 8.07
CA PHE A 199 24.32 5.66 7.84
C PHE A 199 23.36 5.75 6.65
N LEU A 200 22.68 6.89 6.50
CA LEU A 200 21.80 7.14 5.37
C LEU A 200 22.58 7.13 4.05
N ARG A 201 23.70 7.86 3.97
CA ARG A 201 24.57 7.90 2.77
C ARG A 201 25.16 6.52 2.45
N GLU A 202 25.61 5.78 3.46
CA GLU A 202 26.17 4.44 3.32
C GLU A 202 25.10 3.48 2.76
N GLY A 203 23.92 3.41 3.41
CA GLY A 203 22.85 2.52 2.99
C GLY A 203 22.26 2.87 1.61
N VAL A 204 22.08 4.18 1.32
CA VAL A 204 21.64 4.64 0.01
C VAL A 204 22.64 4.27 -1.08
N ALA A 205 23.94 4.46 -0.86
CA ALA A 205 24.96 4.12 -1.85
C ALA A 205 24.97 2.60 -2.16
N GLU A 206 24.86 1.75 -1.13
CA GLU A 206 24.77 0.30 -1.33
C GLU A 206 23.46 -0.13 -2.01
N ALA A 207 22.33 0.48 -1.66
CA ALA A 207 21.05 0.23 -2.32
C ALA A 207 21.11 0.60 -3.82
N ARG A 208 21.71 1.76 -4.16
CA ARG A 208 21.89 2.17 -5.56
C ARG A 208 22.82 1.22 -6.33
N GLU A 209 23.92 0.77 -5.72
CA GLU A 209 24.81 -0.23 -6.35
C GLU A 209 24.09 -1.55 -6.60
N ALA A 210 23.18 -1.94 -5.72
CA ALA A 210 22.36 -3.14 -5.85
C ALA A 210 21.12 -2.96 -6.76
N GLY A 211 20.82 -1.74 -7.21
CA GLY A 211 19.62 -1.44 -7.99
C GLY A 211 18.31 -1.59 -7.18
N VAL A 212 18.38 -1.36 -5.87
CA VAL A 212 17.26 -1.44 -4.93
C VAL A 212 16.64 -0.05 -4.77
N PRO A 213 15.32 0.13 -4.94
CA PRO A 213 14.65 1.40 -4.71
C PRO A 213 14.64 1.80 -3.24
N ILE A 214 14.41 3.09 -2.98
CA ILE A 214 14.40 3.67 -1.64
C ILE A 214 12.98 4.12 -1.29
N HIS A 215 12.59 3.81 -0.08
CA HIS A 215 11.33 4.26 0.51
C HIS A 215 11.57 4.86 1.88
N LEU A 216 10.94 6.00 2.18
CA LEU A 216 11.02 6.66 3.48
C LEU A 216 9.81 7.57 3.73
N HIS A 217 9.60 7.96 4.99
CA HIS A 217 8.66 9.02 5.34
C HIS A 217 9.31 10.37 5.06
N ALA A 218 8.60 11.26 4.35
CA ALA A 218 9.11 12.58 3.99
C ALA A 218 8.06 13.67 4.14
N ASN A 219 8.47 14.79 4.73
CA ASN A 219 7.65 15.99 4.85
C ASN A 219 6.29 15.72 5.53
N GLU A 220 6.22 14.80 6.49
CA GLU A 220 4.97 14.44 7.15
C GLU A 220 4.50 15.54 8.08
N THR A 221 5.39 16.08 8.92
CA THR A 221 5.09 17.14 9.89
C THR A 221 6.10 18.29 9.82
N THR A 222 5.71 19.45 10.36
CA THR A 222 6.67 20.57 10.55
C THR A 222 7.78 20.22 11.53
N ASP A 223 7.53 19.33 12.48
CA ASP A 223 8.54 18.83 13.42
C ASP A 223 9.64 18.01 12.75
N GLU A 224 9.39 17.47 11.53
CA GLU A 224 10.39 16.87 10.67
C GLU A 224 11.08 17.92 9.78
N VAL A 225 10.30 18.81 9.16
CA VAL A 225 10.80 19.78 8.16
C VAL A 225 11.66 20.85 8.80
N ASP A 226 11.19 21.48 9.88
CA ASP A 226 11.83 22.65 10.46
C ASP A 226 13.26 22.36 10.96
N PRO A 227 13.57 21.24 11.65
CA PRO A 227 14.93 20.92 12.05
C PRO A 227 15.90 20.74 10.87
N ILE A 228 15.46 20.14 9.77
CA ILE A 228 16.28 19.99 8.57
C ILE A 228 16.59 21.36 7.97
N VAL A 229 15.59 22.24 7.87
CA VAL A 229 15.78 23.61 7.35
C VAL A 229 16.71 24.43 8.25
N ASP A 230 16.54 24.35 9.56
CA ASP A 230 17.34 25.09 10.54
C ASP A 230 18.80 24.63 10.55
N GLU A 231 19.05 23.33 10.43
CA GLU A 231 20.39 22.77 10.47
C GLU A 231 21.13 22.91 9.13
N ARG A 232 20.45 22.68 8.01
CA ARG A 232 21.06 22.58 6.68
C ARG A 232 20.84 23.81 5.80
N GLY A 233 19.84 24.62 6.10
CA GLY A 233 19.41 25.73 5.24
C GLY A 233 18.70 25.24 3.96
N GLU A 234 18.37 23.96 3.87
CA GLU A 234 17.68 23.31 2.75
C GLU A 234 16.49 22.50 3.26
N ARG A 235 15.51 22.28 2.39
CA ARG A 235 14.31 21.51 2.70
C ARG A 235 14.52 19.98 2.50
N PRO A 236 13.66 19.13 3.10
CA PRO A 236 13.86 17.67 3.13
C PRO A 236 14.11 17.01 1.77
N ILE A 237 13.35 17.36 0.72
CA ILE A 237 13.53 16.75 -0.61
C ILE A 237 14.84 17.21 -1.28
N ALA A 238 15.34 18.42 -0.97
CA ALA A 238 16.64 18.84 -1.42
C ALA A 238 17.76 18.03 -0.72
N TYR A 239 17.60 17.77 0.58
CA TYR A 239 18.50 16.90 1.33
C TYR A 239 18.44 15.44 0.85
N ALA A 240 17.26 14.90 0.57
CA ALA A 240 17.12 13.57 -0.03
C ALA A 240 17.90 13.46 -1.36
N ALA A 241 17.82 14.48 -2.21
CA ALA A 241 18.60 14.55 -3.45
C ALA A 241 20.11 14.62 -3.19
N GLU A 242 20.56 15.36 -2.17
CA GLU A 242 21.98 15.46 -1.80
C GLU A 242 22.58 14.12 -1.37
N VAL A 243 21.78 13.27 -0.70
CA VAL A 243 22.20 11.92 -0.27
C VAL A 243 21.91 10.84 -1.32
N ASP A 244 21.52 11.21 -2.54
CA ASP A 244 21.18 10.31 -3.65
C ASP A 244 19.96 9.41 -3.37
N ALA A 245 19.08 9.81 -2.45
CA ALA A 245 17.86 9.08 -2.10
C ALA A 245 16.64 9.48 -2.96
N LEU A 246 16.85 10.13 -4.12
CA LEU A 246 15.80 10.63 -5.00
C LEU A 246 15.99 10.12 -6.43
N GLY A 247 15.09 9.29 -6.91
CA GLY A 247 15.16 8.67 -8.24
C GLY A 247 13.83 8.14 -8.75
N PRO A 248 13.79 7.62 -9.99
CA PRO A 248 12.54 7.26 -10.67
C PRO A 248 11.84 6.02 -10.10
N ASP A 249 12.56 5.17 -9.38
CA ASP A 249 12.01 3.95 -8.78
C ASP A 249 11.72 4.14 -7.28
N ASP A 250 12.04 5.33 -6.73
CA ASP A 250 11.84 5.65 -5.33
C ASP A 250 10.43 6.17 -5.07
N PHE A 251 9.96 5.96 -3.84
CA PHE A 251 8.63 6.41 -3.43
C PHE A 251 8.65 6.84 -1.96
N PHE A 252 8.05 7.99 -1.65
CA PHE A 252 8.05 8.58 -0.31
C PHE A 252 6.66 8.68 0.26
N ALA A 253 6.49 8.32 1.54
CA ALA A 253 5.22 8.44 2.23
C ALA A 253 4.94 9.88 2.69
N HIS A 254 3.66 10.22 2.77
CA HIS A 254 3.02 11.44 3.25
C HIS A 254 3.12 12.66 2.35
N GLY A 255 4.27 13.33 2.22
CA GLY A 255 4.43 14.53 1.39
C GLY A 255 3.49 15.69 1.78
N VAL A 256 3.17 15.82 3.07
CA VAL A 256 2.18 16.81 3.58
C VAL A 256 2.69 18.24 3.44
N HIS A 257 3.94 18.46 3.84
CA HIS A 257 4.55 19.79 3.91
C HIS A 257 5.54 20.08 2.78
N VAL A 258 5.38 19.44 1.61
CA VAL A 258 6.19 19.77 0.43
C VAL A 258 5.82 21.14 -0.13
N ASP A 259 6.81 21.93 -0.53
CA ASP A 259 6.59 23.19 -1.25
C ASP A 259 6.73 23.02 -2.77
N ASP A 260 6.45 24.09 -3.54
CA ASP A 260 6.52 24.02 -5.01
C ASP A 260 7.91 23.59 -5.53
N SER A 261 8.98 23.98 -4.87
CA SER A 261 10.35 23.62 -5.30
C SER A 261 10.66 22.15 -5.04
N GLU A 262 10.10 21.57 -3.99
CA GLU A 262 10.19 20.15 -3.68
C GLU A 262 9.33 19.31 -4.62
N ILE A 263 8.13 19.79 -4.96
CA ILE A 263 7.25 19.15 -5.94
C ILE A 263 7.92 19.10 -7.32
N ASP A 264 8.54 20.19 -7.74
CA ASP A 264 9.28 20.23 -9.02
C ASP A 264 10.45 19.23 -9.02
N ARG A 265 11.19 19.09 -7.91
CA ARG A 265 12.28 18.10 -7.78
C ARG A 265 11.79 16.66 -7.82
N LEU A 266 10.69 16.35 -7.12
CA LEU A 266 10.05 15.03 -7.15
C LEU A 266 9.63 14.66 -8.59
N ALA A 267 9.01 15.60 -9.31
CA ALA A 267 8.61 15.42 -10.70
C ALA A 267 9.81 15.22 -11.63
N GLU A 268 10.88 16.02 -11.48
CA GLU A 268 12.10 15.91 -12.27
C GLU A 268 12.83 14.58 -12.04
N ALA A 269 12.84 14.10 -10.78
CA ALA A 269 13.47 12.83 -10.41
C ALA A 269 12.61 11.62 -10.80
N GLY A 270 11.30 11.80 -10.98
CA GLY A 270 10.35 10.71 -11.18
C GLY A 270 9.97 9.97 -9.90
N THR A 271 10.34 10.51 -8.72
CA THR A 271 10.02 9.90 -7.42
C THR A 271 8.53 10.00 -7.13
N ALA A 272 7.91 8.88 -6.74
CA ALA A 272 6.50 8.84 -6.39
C ALA A 272 6.22 9.34 -4.97
N VAL A 273 4.99 9.81 -4.73
CA VAL A 273 4.49 10.17 -3.39
C VAL A 273 3.32 9.27 -3.03
N VAL A 274 3.39 8.68 -1.85
CA VAL A 274 2.29 7.88 -1.28
C VAL A 274 1.52 8.74 -0.28
N HIS A 275 0.32 9.13 -0.66
CA HIS A 275 -0.56 9.91 0.20
C HIS A 275 -1.31 9.02 1.18
N CYS A 276 -1.22 9.33 2.48
CA CYS A 276 -1.85 8.60 3.58
C CYS A 276 -2.88 9.53 4.29
N PRO A 277 -4.03 9.82 3.65
CA PRO A 277 -4.93 10.87 4.13
C PRO A 277 -5.50 10.62 5.53
N ALA A 278 -5.92 9.38 5.85
CA ALA A 278 -6.51 9.06 7.14
C ALA A 278 -5.51 9.23 8.28
N SER A 279 -4.28 8.70 8.13
CA SER A 279 -3.20 8.89 9.11
C SER A 279 -2.86 10.38 9.28
N ASN A 280 -2.68 11.13 8.17
CA ASN A 280 -2.40 12.56 8.22
C ASN A 280 -3.49 13.36 8.95
N MET A 281 -4.76 12.97 8.81
CA MET A 281 -5.87 13.59 9.54
C MET A 281 -5.89 13.18 11.02
N LYS A 282 -5.72 11.90 11.32
CA LYS A 282 -5.77 11.36 12.69
C LYS A 282 -4.67 11.96 13.57
N LEU A 283 -3.44 12.04 13.04
CA LEU A 283 -2.28 12.60 13.73
C LEU A 283 -2.20 14.14 13.62
N ALA A 284 -3.14 14.75 12.88
CA ALA A 284 -3.16 16.19 12.58
C ALA A 284 -1.86 16.68 11.90
N SER A 285 -1.22 15.82 11.07
CA SER A 285 0.00 16.16 10.33
C SER A 285 -0.24 17.27 9.32
N GLY A 286 -1.42 17.31 8.67
CA GLY A 286 -1.82 18.37 7.75
C GLY A 286 -2.51 17.86 6.48
N MET A 287 -2.55 18.70 5.44
CA MET A 287 -3.18 18.41 4.16
C MET A 287 -2.13 18.43 3.03
N ALA A 288 -1.81 17.26 2.48
CA ALA A 288 -0.88 17.17 1.35
C ALA A 288 -1.44 17.88 0.09
N PRO A 289 -0.59 18.57 -0.70
CA PRO A 289 -1.01 19.29 -1.90
C PRO A 289 -1.19 18.35 -3.11
N VAL A 290 -2.01 17.31 -2.96
CA VAL A 290 -2.18 16.19 -3.92
C VAL A 290 -2.52 16.68 -5.33
N GLN A 291 -3.40 17.70 -5.46
CA GLN A 291 -3.75 18.27 -6.76
C GLN A 291 -2.51 18.84 -7.46
N ARG A 292 -1.68 19.58 -6.71
CA ARG A 292 -0.47 20.20 -7.23
C ARG A 292 0.60 19.17 -7.61
N LEU A 293 0.80 18.13 -6.78
CA LEU A 293 1.69 17.01 -7.09
C LEU A 293 1.30 16.36 -8.44
N ARG A 294 0.02 16.04 -8.62
CA ARG A 294 -0.47 15.42 -9.86
C ARG A 294 -0.37 16.33 -11.08
N GLU A 295 -0.67 17.63 -10.94
CA GLU A 295 -0.55 18.61 -12.04
C GLU A 295 0.89 18.80 -12.51
N THR A 296 1.86 18.63 -11.62
CA THR A 296 3.29 18.71 -11.94
C THR A 296 3.83 17.40 -12.53
N GLY A 297 3.03 16.32 -12.50
CA GLY A 297 3.39 15.02 -13.09
C GLY A 297 4.04 14.05 -12.11
N VAL A 298 4.01 14.34 -10.80
CA VAL A 298 4.41 13.38 -9.77
C VAL A 298 3.42 12.21 -9.75
N THR A 299 3.90 10.99 -9.78
CA THR A 299 3.08 9.81 -9.53
C THR A 299 2.62 9.83 -8.08
N VAL A 300 1.30 9.84 -7.86
CA VAL A 300 0.72 9.79 -6.52
C VAL A 300 -0.01 8.47 -6.34
N ALA A 301 0.33 7.75 -5.28
CA ALA A 301 -0.33 6.53 -4.82
C ALA A 301 -1.09 6.78 -3.51
N LEU A 302 -1.92 5.82 -3.07
CA LEU A 302 -2.54 5.81 -1.75
C LEU A 302 -1.89 4.77 -0.86
N GLY A 303 -1.76 5.09 0.42
CA GLY A 303 -1.35 4.18 1.47
C GLY A 303 -2.20 4.41 2.72
N THR A 304 -2.42 3.35 3.50
CA THR A 304 -3.17 3.46 4.76
C THR A 304 -2.28 3.88 5.92
N ASP A 305 -0.96 3.77 5.78
CA ASP A 305 -0.05 3.77 6.91
C ASP A 305 -0.34 2.58 7.86
N GLY A 306 0.14 2.57 9.09
CA GLY A 306 -0.14 1.51 10.05
C GLY A 306 -1.58 1.57 10.61
N ALA A 307 -2.16 0.40 10.94
CA ALA A 307 -3.46 0.35 11.60
C ALA A 307 -3.46 0.99 13.00
N ALA A 308 -2.32 1.32 13.56
CA ALA A 308 -2.19 2.12 14.78
C ALA A 308 -2.43 3.60 14.53
N SER A 309 -2.03 4.14 13.36
CA SER A 309 -2.19 5.54 12.96
C SER A 309 -3.45 5.83 12.14
N ASN A 310 -4.10 4.78 11.61
CA ASN A 310 -5.29 4.87 10.75
C ASN A 310 -6.54 4.20 11.37
N ASN A 311 -6.35 3.06 12.00
CA ASN A 311 -7.32 2.11 12.53
C ASN A 311 -7.84 1.07 11.53
N ASP A 312 -7.58 1.15 10.24
CA ASP A 312 -7.86 0.10 9.26
C ASP A 312 -6.80 0.02 8.14
N LEU A 313 -7.00 -0.89 7.18
CA LEU A 313 -6.19 -1.07 5.98
C LEU A 313 -7.09 -1.06 4.73
N ASP A 314 -8.20 -0.31 4.77
CA ASP A 314 -9.19 -0.22 3.70
C ASP A 314 -8.88 0.92 2.72
N VAL A 315 -8.33 0.61 1.55
CA VAL A 315 -8.01 1.59 0.51
C VAL A 315 -9.26 2.33 -0.02
N PHE A 316 -10.49 1.81 0.16
CA PHE A 316 -11.71 2.55 -0.18
C PHE A 316 -11.91 3.77 0.72
N ASP A 317 -11.61 3.65 2.01
CA ASP A 317 -11.69 4.79 2.93
C ASP A 317 -10.61 5.82 2.57
N GLU A 318 -9.38 5.38 2.22
CA GLU A 318 -8.33 6.25 1.71
C GLU A 318 -8.72 6.99 0.41
N MET A 319 -9.38 6.32 -0.54
CA MET A 319 -9.88 6.99 -1.75
C MET A 319 -10.85 8.11 -1.43
N ARG A 320 -11.77 7.87 -0.49
CA ARG A 320 -12.76 8.86 -0.08
C ARG A 320 -12.11 10.04 0.61
N ASP A 321 -11.22 9.78 1.55
CA ASP A 321 -10.52 10.81 2.32
C ASP A 321 -9.59 11.64 1.44
N ALA A 322 -8.82 11.02 0.55
CA ALA A 322 -7.99 11.72 -0.43
C ALA A 322 -8.82 12.65 -1.33
N ALA A 323 -9.97 12.16 -1.83
CA ALA A 323 -10.84 12.98 -2.69
C ALA A 323 -11.44 14.17 -1.94
N MET A 324 -11.85 14.02 -0.68
CA MET A 324 -12.45 15.08 0.11
C MET A 324 -11.41 16.07 0.62
N LEU A 325 -10.32 15.57 1.17
CA LEU A 325 -9.22 16.38 1.71
C LEU A 325 -8.52 17.17 0.61
N GLY A 326 -8.29 16.55 -0.55
CA GLY A 326 -7.67 17.22 -1.69
C GLY A 326 -8.46 18.43 -2.22
N LYS A 327 -9.81 18.38 -2.16
CA LYS A 327 -10.67 19.53 -2.50
C LYS A 327 -10.52 20.67 -1.49
N LEU A 328 -10.42 20.34 -0.20
CA LEU A 328 -10.23 21.33 0.85
C LEU A 328 -8.83 21.94 0.76
N ALA A 329 -7.80 21.13 0.52
CA ALA A 329 -6.42 21.59 0.38
C ALA A 329 -6.24 22.54 -0.82
N ALA A 330 -6.95 22.28 -1.92
CA ALA A 330 -6.90 23.10 -3.13
C ALA A 330 -7.87 24.29 -3.14
N ASP A 331 -8.79 24.39 -2.15
CA ASP A 331 -9.95 25.32 -2.17
C ASP A 331 -10.75 25.24 -3.50
N ASP A 332 -10.84 24.01 -4.10
CA ASP A 332 -11.50 23.77 -5.36
C ASP A 332 -12.27 22.43 -5.32
N ALA A 333 -13.58 22.50 -5.48
CA ALA A 333 -14.45 21.30 -5.50
C ALA A 333 -14.19 20.37 -6.70
N SER A 334 -13.48 20.79 -7.71
CA SER A 334 -13.08 19.98 -8.88
C SER A 334 -11.72 19.29 -8.70
N ALA A 335 -10.93 19.68 -7.70
CA ALA A 335 -9.64 19.07 -7.41
C ALA A 335 -9.79 17.59 -7.00
N VAL A 336 -8.78 16.79 -7.25
CA VAL A 336 -8.70 15.36 -6.90
C VAL A 336 -10.04 14.64 -7.16
N PRO A 337 -10.49 14.55 -8.42
CA PRO A 337 -11.79 13.96 -8.77
C PRO A 337 -11.80 12.44 -8.55
N ALA A 338 -12.98 11.81 -8.52
CA ALA A 338 -13.16 10.37 -8.30
C ALA A 338 -12.23 9.49 -9.15
N ALA A 339 -12.12 9.78 -10.45
CA ALA A 339 -11.24 9.03 -11.34
C ALA A 339 -9.76 9.10 -10.91
N ALA A 340 -9.35 10.22 -10.32
CA ALA A 340 -7.98 10.42 -9.86
C ALA A 340 -7.65 9.50 -8.66
N VAL A 341 -8.54 9.44 -7.65
CA VAL A 341 -8.29 8.60 -6.48
C VAL A 341 -8.38 7.11 -6.80
N VAL A 342 -9.25 6.71 -7.74
CA VAL A 342 -9.27 5.33 -8.24
C VAL A 342 -7.96 5.01 -8.99
N GLU A 343 -7.42 5.94 -9.76
CA GLU A 343 -6.11 5.80 -10.39
C GLU A 343 -5.00 5.66 -9.34
N MET A 344 -4.99 6.50 -8.30
CA MET A 344 -4.01 6.47 -7.22
C MET A 344 -4.06 5.14 -6.44
N ALA A 345 -5.25 4.58 -6.25
CA ALA A 345 -5.49 3.32 -5.54
C ALA A 345 -5.21 2.06 -6.38
N THR A 346 -4.96 2.20 -7.68
CA THR A 346 -4.74 1.08 -8.62
C THR A 346 -3.45 1.26 -9.40
N ARG A 347 -3.51 1.86 -10.60
CA ARG A 347 -2.34 2.06 -11.47
C ARG A 347 -1.26 2.90 -10.80
N GLY A 348 -1.62 3.99 -10.14
CA GLY A 348 -0.67 4.87 -9.44
C GLY A 348 0.10 4.12 -8.36
N GLY A 349 -0.57 3.27 -7.59
CA GLY A 349 0.07 2.40 -6.60
C GLY A 349 0.99 1.36 -7.24
N ALA A 350 0.53 0.68 -8.30
CA ALA A 350 1.33 -0.31 -9.00
C ALA A 350 2.58 0.32 -9.66
N ASP A 351 2.40 1.47 -10.31
CA ASP A 351 3.50 2.21 -10.94
C ASP A 351 4.50 2.75 -9.87
N ALA A 352 4.03 3.25 -8.71
CA ALA A 352 4.89 3.72 -7.61
C ALA A 352 5.70 2.58 -6.97
N LEU A 353 5.14 1.40 -6.87
CA LEU A 353 5.79 0.23 -6.28
C LEU A 353 6.58 -0.62 -7.29
N ASP A 354 6.57 -0.28 -8.57
CA ASP A 354 7.10 -1.12 -9.65
C ASP A 354 6.62 -2.59 -9.48
N LEU A 355 5.32 -2.76 -9.25
CA LEU A 355 4.67 -4.06 -9.13
C LEU A 355 3.72 -4.30 -10.30
N PRO A 356 3.56 -5.55 -10.75
CA PRO A 356 2.54 -5.89 -11.73
C PRO A 356 1.14 -5.55 -11.21
N GLY A 357 0.22 -5.16 -12.10
CA GLY A 357 -1.18 -4.91 -11.73
C GLY A 357 -1.70 -3.54 -12.14
N GLY A 358 -2.75 -3.08 -11.44
CA GLY A 358 -3.34 -1.74 -11.59
C GLY A 358 -4.14 -1.49 -12.87
N ARG A 359 -4.26 -2.48 -13.79
CA ARG A 359 -4.98 -2.34 -15.08
C ARG A 359 -5.71 -3.63 -15.46
N ILE A 360 -6.88 -3.48 -16.11
CA ILE A 360 -7.61 -4.62 -16.69
C ILE A 360 -7.52 -4.51 -18.22
N GLU A 361 -6.48 -5.13 -18.77
CA GLU A 361 -6.23 -5.22 -20.21
C GLU A 361 -5.49 -6.52 -20.55
N GLU A 362 -5.53 -6.93 -21.79
CA GLU A 362 -4.83 -8.13 -22.25
C GLU A 362 -3.32 -8.03 -22.01
N GLY A 363 -2.73 -9.07 -21.42
CA GLY A 363 -1.32 -9.14 -21.06
C GLY A 363 -0.96 -8.54 -19.71
N ALA A 364 -1.86 -7.80 -19.05
CA ALA A 364 -1.64 -7.31 -17.68
C ALA A 364 -1.71 -8.45 -16.65
N ALA A 365 -1.13 -8.21 -15.47
CA ALA A 365 -1.27 -9.14 -14.36
C ALA A 365 -2.75 -9.33 -13.96
N ALA A 366 -3.10 -10.55 -13.61
CA ALA A 366 -4.47 -10.91 -13.24
C ALA A 366 -4.70 -10.64 -11.74
N ASP A 367 -4.60 -9.36 -11.35
CA ASP A 367 -4.90 -8.83 -10.03
C ASP A 367 -6.21 -8.04 -10.13
N LEU A 368 -7.30 -8.61 -9.58
CA LEU A 368 -8.65 -8.13 -9.80
C LEU A 368 -9.44 -8.13 -8.48
N ALA A 369 -10.33 -7.16 -8.32
CA ALA A 369 -11.39 -7.19 -7.32
C ALA A 369 -12.77 -7.05 -7.99
N VAL A 370 -13.78 -7.68 -7.42
CA VAL A 370 -15.17 -7.56 -7.86
C VAL A 370 -15.96 -6.88 -6.74
N VAL A 371 -16.47 -5.69 -7.01
CA VAL A 371 -17.29 -4.90 -6.09
C VAL A 371 -18.75 -5.16 -6.38
N ASP A 372 -19.49 -5.60 -5.38
CA ASP A 372 -20.94 -5.73 -5.44
C ASP A 372 -21.57 -4.33 -5.42
N LEU A 373 -22.45 -4.05 -6.39
CA LEU A 373 -23.15 -2.77 -6.49
C LEU A 373 -24.60 -2.83 -6.04
N ASP A 374 -25.06 -3.98 -5.52
CA ASP A 374 -26.46 -4.19 -5.11
C ASP A 374 -26.69 -3.94 -3.61
N ALA A 375 -26.05 -2.90 -3.08
CA ALA A 375 -26.26 -2.47 -1.70
C ALA A 375 -27.10 -1.17 -1.63
N PRO A 376 -27.91 -0.95 -0.56
CA PRO A 376 -28.71 0.26 -0.43
C PRO A 376 -27.90 1.56 -0.53
N HIS A 377 -26.69 1.61 -0.01
CA HIS A 377 -25.81 2.78 -0.06
C HIS A 377 -25.14 2.98 -1.43
N LEU A 378 -25.22 1.99 -2.33
CA LEU A 378 -24.72 2.04 -3.70
C LEU A 378 -25.85 2.20 -4.73
N THR A 379 -27.10 2.29 -4.30
CA THR A 379 -28.28 2.41 -5.18
C THR A 379 -28.83 3.84 -5.15
N PRO A 380 -29.09 4.47 -6.33
CA PRO A 380 -28.88 3.99 -7.70
C PRO A 380 -27.46 4.22 -8.21
N VAL A 381 -26.98 3.38 -9.13
CA VAL A 381 -25.66 3.52 -9.76
C VAL A 381 -25.78 4.42 -10.99
N HIS A 382 -25.40 5.69 -10.87
CA HIS A 382 -25.32 6.63 -12.00
C HIS A 382 -23.91 6.64 -12.62
N ASP A 383 -22.87 6.64 -11.79
CA ASP A 383 -21.48 6.62 -12.19
C ASP A 383 -20.72 5.64 -11.26
N PRO A 384 -20.31 4.47 -11.78
CA PRO A 384 -19.59 3.49 -10.98
C PRO A 384 -18.25 4.00 -10.42
N VAL A 385 -17.52 4.86 -11.15
CA VAL A 385 -16.25 5.42 -10.70
C VAL A 385 -16.46 6.36 -9.51
N SER A 386 -17.52 7.16 -9.56
CA SER A 386 -17.93 8.00 -8.41
C SER A 386 -18.30 7.13 -7.20
N HIS A 387 -18.94 5.97 -7.42
CA HIS A 387 -19.28 5.07 -6.33
C HIS A 387 -18.05 4.47 -5.66
N LEU A 388 -17.03 4.07 -6.45
CA LEU A 388 -15.76 3.57 -5.88
C LEU A 388 -15.13 4.58 -4.92
N ALA A 389 -15.08 5.87 -5.35
CA ALA A 389 -14.41 6.92 -4.59
C ALA A 389 -15.18 7.42 -3.36
N TYR A 390 -16.53 7.41 -3.39
CA TYR A 390 -17.30 8.14 -2.39
C TYR A 390 -18.29 7.28 -1.59
N ALA A 391 -18.66 6.09 -2.06
CA ALA A 391 -19.73 5.30 -1.47
C ALA A 391 -19.36 3.86 -1.15
N ALA A 392 -18.57 3.22 -2.00
CA ALA A 392 -18.12 1.84 -1.79
C ALA A 392 -17.18 1.71 -0.60
N ARG A 393 -17.09 0.52 -0.07
CA ARG A 393 -16.27 0.13 1.09
C ARG A 393 -15.64 -1.23 0.82
N GLY A 394 -14.60 -1.59 1.52
CA GLY A 394 -14.01 -2.93 1.43
C GLY A 394 -15.00 -4.06 1.72
N SER A 395 -16.05 -3.80 2.53
CA SER A 395 -17.13 -4.78 2.77
C SER A 395 -17.98 -5.08 1.55
N ASP A 396 -17.95 -4.26 0.50
CA ASP A 396 -18.69 -4.46 -0.74
C ASP A 396 -17.90 -5.29 -1.77
N VAL A 397 -16.63 -5.60 -1.50
CA VAL A 397 -15.80 -6.47 -2.35
C VAL A 397 -16.27 -7.91 -2.20
N ARG A 398 -16.68 -8.52 -3.28
CA ARG A 398 -17.20 -9.90 -3.33
C ARG A 398 -16.12 -10.94 -3.61
N HIS A 399 -15.21 -10.63 -4.55
CA HIS A 399 -14.13 -11.51 -4.95
C HIS A 399 -12.82 -10.74 -5.03
N THR A 400 -11.72 -11.42 -4.71
CA THR A 400 -10.34 -10.92 -4.86
C THR A 400 -9.50 -11.98 -5.55
N VAL A 401 -8.80 -11.56 -6.60
CA VAL A 401 -7.88 -12.40 -7.39
C VAL A 401 -6.53 -11.70 -7.42
N CYS A 402 -5.45 -12.43 -7.14
CA CYS A 402 -4.09 -11.95 -7.25
C CYS A 402 -3.25 -13.00 -7.98
N ASP A 403 -2.45 -12.58 -8.95
CA ASP A 403 -1.60 -13.47 -9.75
C ASP A 403 -2.39 -14.63 -10.38
N GLY A 404 -3.62 -14.35 -10.82
CA GLY A 404 -4.55 -15.36 -11.36
C GLY A 404 -5.11 -16.36 -10.34
N ARG A 405 -4.73 -16.25 -9.05
CA ARG A 405 -5.25 -17.07 -7.96
C ARG A 405 -6.43 -16.38 -7.29
N VAL A 406 -7.53 -17.11 -7.09
CA VAL A 406 -8.67 -16.63 -6.32
C VAL A 406 -8.31 -16.66 -4.84
N LEU A 407 -8.18 -15.48 -4.20
CA LEU A 407 -7.89 -15.34 -2.79
C LEU A 407 -9.17 -15.29 -1.95
N MET A 408 -10.21 -14.65 -2.49
CA MET A 408 -11.53 -14.55 -1.84
C MET A 408 -12.63 -14.80 -2.87
N ARG A 409 -13.65 -15.57 -2.48
CA ARG A 409 -14.86 -15.84 -3.27
C ARG A 409 -16.09 -15.67 -2.40
N ASP A 410 -17.07 -14.88 -2.86
CA ASP A 410 -18.31 -14.60 -2.13
C ASP A 410 -18.06 -14.24 -0.65
N ARG A 411 -17.06 -13.40 -0.41
CA ARG A 411 -16.57 -12.96 0.92
C ARG A 411 -15.89 -14.04 1.76
N GLU A 412 -15.73 -15.26 1.27
CA GLU A 412 -14.95 -16.31 1.92
C GLU A 412 -13.50 -16.26 1.43
N VAL A 413 -12.54 -16.03 2.33
CA VAL A 413 -11.10 -16.08 2.04
C VAL A 413 -10.66 -17.53 1.94
N LEU A 414 -9.99 -17.87 0.84
CA LEU A 414 -9.63 -19.26 0.50
C LEU A 414 -8.19 -19.61 0.85
N THR A 415 -7.35 -18.62 1.13
CA THR A 415 -5.91 -18.80 1.35
C THR A 415 -5.52 -18.77 2.81
N LEU A 416 -6.36 -18.17 3.66
CA LEU A 416 -6.17 -18.04 5.11
C LEU A 416 -7.40 -18.56 5.85
N ASP A 417 -7.19 -19.18 7.01
CA ASP A 417 -8.26 -19.48 7.96
C ASP A 417 -8.58 -18.22 8.77
N ALA A 418 -9.64 -17.54 8.38
CA ALA A 418 -9.99 -16.23 8.95
C ALA A 418 -10.25 -16.27 10.46
N GLU A 419 -10.84 -17.34 11.00
CA GLU A 419 -11.11 -17.49 12.42
C GLU A 419 -9.80 -17.71 13.20
N ALA A 420 -8.95 -18.63 12.71
CA ALA A 420 -7.65 -18.90 13.32
C ALA A 420 -6.71 -17.69 13.30
N VAL A 421 -6.70 -16.90 12.20
CA VAL A 421 -5.91 -15.66 12.10
C VAL A 421 -6.37 -14.64 13.13
N GLN A 422 -7.69 -14.41 13.25
CA GLN A 422 -8.23 -13.45 14.22
C GLN A 422 -7.95 -13.87 15.68
N GLU A 423 -8.11 -15.16 16.01
CA GLU A 423 -7.83 -15.67 17.36
C GLU A 423 -6.34 -15.53 17.71
N ARG A 424 -5.43 -15.85 16.77
CA ARG A 424 -3.99 -15.71 16.98
C ARG A 424 -3.58 -14.26 17.16
N ALA A 425 -4.05 -13.35 16.31
CA ALA A 425 -3.76 -11.93 16.42
C ALA A 425 -4.31 -11.31 17.72
N ALA A 426 -5.53 -11.69 18.13
CA ALA A 426 -6.10 -11.23 19.40
C ALA A 426 -5.27 -11.70 20.62
N THR A 427 -4.76 -12.93 20.57
CA THR A 427 -3.89 -13.47 21.63
C THR A 427 -2.56 -12.72 21.64
N ALA A 428 -1.90 -12.57 20.49
CA ALA A 428 -0.63 -11.85 20.36
C ALA A 428 -0.75 -10.39 20.84
N ALA A 429 -1.83 -9.69 20.48
CA ALA A 429 -2.09 -8.32 20.96
C ALA A 429 -2.26 -8.24 22.49
N SER A 430 -2.98 -9.19 23.09
CA SER A 430 -3.13 -9.25 24.55
C SER A 430 -1.79 -9.50 25.25
N ASP A 431 -1.03 -10.48 24.77
CA ASP A 431 0.28 -10.84 25.33
C ASP A 431 1.30 -9.68 25.16
N LEU A 432 1.23 -8.93 24.04
CA LEU A 432 2.04 -7.74 23.83
C LEU A 432 1.75 -6.66 24.86
N VAL A 433 0.47 -6.35 25.12
CA VAL A 433 0.08 -5.35 26.12
C VAL A 433 0.56 -5.76 27.51
N ASP A 434 0.41 -7.04 27.89
CA ASP A 434 0.89 -7.56 29.18
C ASP A 434 2.43 -7.41 29.33
N ARG A 435 3.20 -7.58 28.23
CA ARG A 435 4.66 -7.34 28.22
C ARG A 435 4.99 -5.88 28.43
N VAL A 436 4.33 -4.98 27.67
CA VAL A 436 4.53 -3.52 27.79
C VAL A 436 4.21 -3.01 29.20
N GLU A 437 3.11 -3.49 29.82
CA GLU A 437 2.74 -3.10 31.19
C GLU A 437 3.72 -3.62 32.25
N SER A 438 4.51 -4.64 31.93
CA SER A 438 5.46 -5.27 32.83
C SER A 438 6.89 -4.76 32.72
N ALA A 439 7.22 -4.04 31.60
CA ALA A 439 8.52 -3.47 31.29
C ALA A 439 8.73 -2.14 32.01
#